data_0656823fe89752d666574af354bb4bff
#
_entry.id   0656823fe89752d666574af354bb4bff
#
_cell.length_a   1.000
_cell.length_b   1.000
_cell.length_c   1.000
_cell.angle_alpha   90.00
_cell.angle_beta   90.00
_cell.angle_gamma   90.00
#
_symmetry.space_group_name_H-M   'P 1'
#
loop_
_entity.id
_entity.type
_entity.pdbx_description
1 polymer ?
#
loop_
_entity_poly.entity_id
_entity_poly.type
_entity_poly.pdbx_seq_one_letter_code
_entity_poly.pdbx_strand_id
1 'polypeptide(L)'
;MEVLIWKARRMLESRQEGRVLLRCPIALGREPVGPKEREGDGRTPEGTYYICLIKEAGKYGKSLGLSYPSPEDAARGFAAGRIDEGALDAVRRAWANRVRPPWGTAL
;
A
#
# COMPACT_ATOMS: atom_id res chain seq x y z
N MET A 1 -1.89 -13.69 -9.58
CA MET A 1 -1.29 -12.55 -10.30
C MET A 1 -0.46 -11.73 -9.33
N GLU A 2 0.73 -11.33 -9.77
CA GLU A 2 1.60 -10.45 -9.00
C GLU A 2 1.70 -9.09 -9.68
N VAL A 3 1.81 -8.05 -8.86
CA VAL A 3 2.15 -6.70 -9.34
C VAL A 3 3.46 -6.29 -8.68
N LEU A 4 4.43 -5.94 -9.49
CA LEU A 4 5.76 -5.54 -9.05
C LEU A 4 5.98 -4.07 -9.40
N ILE A 5 6.44 -3.30 -8.43
CA ILE A 5 6.66 -1.87 -8.61
C ILE A 5 8.09 -1.54 -8.21
N TRP A 6 8.86 -0.99 -9.16
CA TRP A 6 10.19 -0.47 -8.92
C TRP A 6 10.13 1.05 -8.86
N LYS A 7 10.19 1.60 -7.67
CA LYS A 7 10.07 3.05 -7.46
C LYS A 7 11.21 3.81 -8.15
N ALA A 8 12.42 3.34 -8.02
CA ALA A 8 13.59 4.00 -8.62
C ALA A 8 13.51 4.07 -10.15
N ARG A 9 12.89 3.07 -10.76
CA ARG A 9 12.71 3.01 -12.22
C ARG A 9 11.39 3.62 -12.67
N ARG A 10 10.51 3.93 -11.73
CA ARG A 10 9.13 4.38 -11.99
C ARG A 10 8.41 3.45 -12.96
N MET A 11 8.48 2.14 -12.66
CA MET A 11 7.97 1.09 -13.52
C MET A 11 7.09 0.12 -12.74
N LEU A 12 6.00 -0.32 -13.37
CA LEU A 12 5.11 -1.35 -12.87
C LEU A 12 5.07 -2.51 -13.86
N GLU A 13 5.12 -3.74 -13.35
CA GLU A 13 4.86 -4.94 -14.12
C GLU A 13 3.76 -5.74 -13.47
N SER A 14 2.84 -6.26 -14.27
CA SER A 14 1.92 -7.29 -13.82
C SER A 14 2.37 -8.64 -14.39
N ARG A 15 2.41 -9.66 -13.56
CA ARG A 15 2.87 -11.01 -13.92
C ARG A 15 1.86 -12.06 -13.49
N GLN A 16 1.79 -13.11 -14.29
CA GLN A 16 1.01 -14.31 -13.95
C GLN A 16 1.82 -15.53 -14.35
N GLU A 17 2.03 -16.44 -13.40
CA GLU A 17 2.82 -17.66 -13.61
C GLU A 17 4.19 -17.39 -14.23
N GLY A 18 4.86 -16.34 -13.75
CA GLY A 18 6.19 -15.93 -14.23
C GLY A 18 6.21 -15.17 -15.54
N ARG A 19 5.06 -14.96 -16.19
CA ARG A 19 4.96 -14.23 -17.46
C ARG A 19 4.58 -12.78 -17.23
N VAL A 20 5.29 -11.87 -17.85
CA VAL A 20 4.94 -10.44 -17.83
C VAL A 20 3.75 -10.21 -18.75
N LEU A 21 2.63 -9.76 -18.17
CA LEU A 21 1.43 -9.45 -18.92
C LEU A 21 1.36 -7.97 -19.30
N LEU A 22 1.90 -7.11 -18.47
CA LEU A 22 1.86 -5.67 -18.66
C LEU A 22 3.10 -5.04 -18.04
N ARG A 23 3.66 -4.07 -18.73
CA ARG A 23 4.72 -3.22 -18.20
C ARG A 23 4.38 -1.79 -18.58
N CYS A 24 4.37 -0.90 -17.58
CA CYS A 24 4.06 0.51 -17.85
C CYS A 24 4.82 1.42 -16.89
N PRO A 25 5.12 2.66 -17.33
CA PRO A 25 5.66 3.66 -16.42
C PRO A 25 4.60 4.11 -15.42
N ILE A 26 5.04 4.56 -14.26
CA ILE A 26 4.17 5.07 -13.21
C ILE A 26 4.64 6.43 -12.72
N ALA A 27 3.72 7.19 -12.14
CA ALA A 27 4.03 8.38 -11.37
C ALA A 27 4.08 8.01 -9.90
N LEU A 28 4.94 8.68 -9.15
CA LEU A 28 5.03 8.54 -7.70
C LEU A 28 4.51 9.80 -7.03
N GLY A 29 4.29 9.74 -5.72
CA GLY A 29 3.95 10.91 -4.93
C GLY A 29 5.07 11.96 -4.93
N ARG A 30 4.81 13.11 -4.32
CA ARG A 30 5.76 14.24 -4.30
C ARG A 30 7.07 13.92 -3.58
N GLU A 31 7.08 12.93 -2.69
CA GLU A 31 8.27 12.45 -2.00
C GLU A 31 8.55 11.01 -2.46
N PRO A 32 9.27 10.82 -3.57
CA PRO A 32 9.41 9.48 -4.16
C PRO A 32 10.38 8.56 -3.41
N VAL A 33 11.23 9.11 -2.56
CA VAL A 33 12.26 8.34 -1.84
C VAL A 33 11.79 8.03 -0.42
N GLY A 34 11.98 6.77 -0.01
CA GLY A 34 11.64 6.30 1.32
C GLY A 34 10.23 5.72 1.43
N PRO A 35 10.00 4.86 2.42
CA PRO A 35 8.70 4.25 2.62
C PRO A 35 7.69 5.24 3.19
N LYS A 36 6.43 5.01 2.88
CA LYS A 36 5.34 5.77 3.48
C LYS A 36 5.26 5.48 4.98
N GLU A 37 5.14 6.53 5.78
CA GLU A 37 5.08 6.44 7.24
C GLU A 37 3.79 7.00 7.82
N ARG A 38 3.19 7.98 7.17
CA ARG A 38 2.00 8.67 7.68
C ARG A 38 1.20 9.29 6.54
N GLU A 39 -0.06 9.60 6.86
CA GLU A 39 -0.93 10.30 5.92
C GLU A 39 -0.34 11.66 5.55
N GLY A 40 -0.41 12.00 4.28
CA GLY A 40 0.01 13.31 3.78
C GLY A 40 1.50 13.49 3.58
N ASP A 41 2.33 12.46 3.80
CA ASP A 41 3.78 12.58 3.60
C ASP A 41 4.20 12.56 2.13
N GLY A 42 3.29 12.27 1.22
CA GLY A 42 3.56 12.22 -0.22
C GLY A 42 4.41 11.04 -0.65
N ARG A 43 4.62 10.06 0.23
CA ARG A 43 5.45 8.88 -0.03
C ARG A 43 4.60 7.69 -0.44
N THR A 44 5.21 6.80 -1.20
CA THR A 44 4.60 5.55 -1.62
C THR A 44 5.09 4.42 -0.73
N PRO A 45 4.19 3.52 -0.25
CA PRO A 45 4.61 2.40 0.58
C PRO A 45 5.66 1.53 -0.09
N GLU A 46 6.54 0.94 0.70
CA GLU A 46 7.53 -0.04 0.26
C GLU A 46 7.28 -1.34 1.02
N GLY A 47 7.43 -2.47 0.34
CA GLY A 47 7.21 -3.79 0.92
C GLY A 47 6.18 -4.59 0.12
N THR A 48 5.64 -5.61 0.74
CA THR A 48 4.67 -6.52 0.12
C THR A 48 3.28 -6.28 0.70
N TYR A 49 2.32 -6.11 -0.18
CA TYR A 49 0.92 -5.85 0.17
C TYR A 49 0.00 -6.74 -0.66
N TYR A 50 -1.23 -6.91 -0.21
CA TYR A 50 -2.26 -7.55 -1.03
C TYR A 50 -3.26 -6.49 -1.50
N ILE A 51 -3.98 -6.81 -2.56
CA ILE A 51 -5.03 -5.93 -3.08
C ILE A 51 -6.30 -6.24 -2.28
N CYS A 52 -6.82 -5.24 -1.58
CA CYS A 52 -7.98 -5.40 -0.70
C CYS A 52 -9.24 -4.72 -1.24
N LEU A 53 -9.13 -3.97 -2.32
CA LEU A 53 -10.26 -3.28 -2.93
C LEU A 53 -10.00 -3.09 -4.42
N ILE A 54 -11.00 -3.40 -5.24
CA ILE A 54 -10.97 -3.11 -6.67
C ILE A 54 -12.13 -2.15 -6.95
N LYS A 55 -11.80 -0.98 -7.47
CA LYS A 55 -12.79 0.04 -7.80
C LYS A 55 -12.80 0.24 -9.32
N GLU A 56 -13.94 -0.07 -9.95
CA GLU A 56 -14.04 -0.03 -11.41
C GLU A 56 -14.47 1.31 -11.97
N ALA A 57 -15.12 2.13 -11.15
CA ALA A 57 -15.54 3.47 -11.53
C ALA A 57 -15.18 4.45 -10.44
N GLY A 58 -14.52 5.53 -10.79
CA GLY A 58 -14.12 6.56 -9.85
C GLY A 58 -13.60 7.76 -10.62
N LYS A 59 -13.09 8.74 -9.89
CA LYS A 59 -12.59 9.99 -10.48
C LYS A 59 -11.51 9.76 -11.54
N TYR A 60 -10.68 8.74 -11.37
CA TYR A 60 -9.59 8.41 -12.28
C TYR A 60 -9.79 7.09 -13.01
N GLY A 61 -11.04 6.59 -13.08
CA GLY A 61 -11.35 5.30 -13.68
C GLY A 61 -11.13 4.14 -12.71
N LYS A 62 -10.52 3.06 -13.19
CA LYS A 62 -10.26 1.88 -12.37
C LYS A 62 -9.11 2.11 -11.39
N SER A 63 -9.24 1.57 -10.19
CA SER A 63 -8.18 1.64 -9.19
C SER A 63 -8.11 0.36 -8.36
N LEU A 64 -6.93 0.08 -7.83
CA LEU A 64 -6.68 -1.05 -6.94
C LEU A 64 -6.25 -0.48 -5.59
N GLY A 65 -6.93 -0.87 -4.52
CA GLY A 65 -6.57 -0.48 -3.17
C GLY A 65 -5.59 -1.47 -2.57
N LEU A 66 -4.47 -0.97 -2.07
CA LEU A 66 -3.47 -1.78 -1.39
C LEU A 66 -3.81 -1.90 0.10
N SER A 67 -3.33 -2.97 0.72
CA SER A 67 -3.54 -3.26 2.13
C SER A 67 -2.61 -2.47 3.06
N TYR A 68 -2.21 -1.27 2.68
CA TYR A 68 -1.48 -0.36 3.57
C TYR A 68 -2.41 0.18 4.66
N PRO A 69 -2.00 0.28 5.92
CA PRO A 69 -0.68 -0.08 6.42
C PRO A 69 -0.53 -1.58 6.68
N SER A 70 0.69 -2.09 6.52
CA SER A 70 1.02 -3.44 6.96
C SER A 70 1.19 -3.49 8.48
N PRO A 71 1.24 -4.69 9.10
CA PRO A 71 1.57 -4.78 10.52
C PRO A 71 2.91 -4.12 10.87
N GLU A 72 3.91 -4.20 10.00
CA GLU A 72 5.20 -3.54 10.20
C GLU A 72 5.08 -2.01 10.13
N ASP A 73 4.30 -1.49 9.18
CA ASP A 73 4.01 -0.06 9.07
C ASP A 73 3.30 0.44 10.33
N ALA A 74 2.30 -0.32 10.78
CA ALA A 74 1.52 0.01 11.96
C ALA A 74 2.36 -0.04 13.24
N ALA A 75 3.27 -1.02 13.35
CA ALA A 75 4.19 -1.11 14.49
C ALA A 75 5.10 0.10 14.56
N ARG A 76 5.63 0.55 13.43
CA ARG A 76 6.43 1.79 13.37
C ARG A 76 5.60 3.02 13.76
N GLY A 77 4.37 3.10 13.27
CA GLY A 77 3.46 4.18 13.60
C GLY A 77 3.11 4.23 15.08
N PHE A 78 2.87 3.06 15.69
CA PHE A 78 2.63 2.94 17.12
C PHE A 78 3.85 3.37 17.94
N ALA A 79 5.04 2.88 17.58
CA ALA A 79 6.28 3.26 18.24
C ALA A 79 6.56 4.78 18.14
N ALA A 80 6.15 5.41 17.06
CA ALA A 80 6.29 6.85 16.86
C ALA A 80 5.15 7.67 17.49
N GLY A 81 4.19 7.02 18.14
CA GLY A 81 3.06 7.70 18.77
C GLY A 81 2.00 8.22 17.80
N ARG A 82 1.97 7.73 16.56
CA ARG A 82 1.01 8.20 15.54
C ARG A 82 -0.34 7.49 15.60
N ILE A 83 -0.36 6.26 16.09
CA ILE A 83 -1.58 5.48 16.29
C ILE A 83 -1.55 4.83 17.66
N ASP A 84 -2.73 4.43 18.16
CA ASP A 84 -2.85 3.73 19.43
C ASP A 84 -2.78 2.20 19.24
N GLU A 85 -2.79 1.48 20.35
CA GLU A 85 -2.73 0.02 20.35
C GLU A 85 -3.95 -0.60 19.67
N GLY A 86 -5.12 0.02 19.81
CA GLY A 86 -6.35 -0.45 19.17
C GLY A 86 -6.24 -0.42 17.65
N ALA A 87 -5.66 0.64 17.10
CA ALA A 87 -5.42 0.75 15.66
C ALA A 87 -4.40 -0.28 15.18
N LEU A 88 -3.32 -0.49 15.95
CA LEU A 88 -2.32 -1.51 15.63
C LEU A 88 -2.95 -2.91 15.58
N ASP A 89 -3.76 -3.25 16.57
CA ASP A 89 -4.44 -4.54 16.62
C ASP A 89 -5.45 -4.70 15.48
N ALA A 90 -6.14 -3.64 15.11
CA ALA A 90 -7.07 -3.66 13.99
C ALA A 90 -6.35 -3.95 12.66
N VAL A 91 -5.17 -3.39 12.45
CA VAL A 91 -4.34 -3.69 11.28
C VAL A 91 -3.91 -5.16 11.29
N ARG A 92 -3.45 -5.65 12.41
CA ARG A 92 -3.04 -7.06 12.54
C ARG A 92 -4.17 -8.03 12.23
N ARG A 93 -5.38 -7.75 12.72
CA ARG A 93 -6.55 -8.59 12.43
C ARG A 93 -6.94 -8.53 10.97
N ALA A 94 -6.91 -7.35 10.36
CA ALA A 94 -7.23 -7.21 8.95
C ALA A 94 -6.29 -8.02 8.07
N TRP A 95 -5.00 -8.00 8.35
CA TRP A 95 -4.01 -8.76 7.59
C TRP A 95 -4.13 -10.26 7.81
N ALA A 96 -4.45 -10.70 9.02
CA ALA A 96 -4.71 -12.11 9.30
C ALA A 96 -5.90 -12.64 8.49
N ASN A 97 -6.89 -11.81 8.23
CA ASN A 97 -8.11 -12.17 7.51
C ASN A 97 -8.10 -11.72 6.04
N ARG A 98 -7.03 -11.12 5.56
CA ARG A 98 -6.89 -10.62 4.18
C ARG A 98 -8.01 -9.67 3.78
N VAL A 99 -8.40 -8.79 4.68
CA VAL A 99 -9.40 -7.74 4.42
C VAL A 99 -8.74 -6.36 4.49
N ARG A 100 -9.49 -5.34 4.13
CA ARG A 100 -8.98 -3.96 4.15
C ARG A 100 -8.65 -3.53 5.57
N PRO A 101 -7.41 -3.07 5.82
CA PRO A 101 -7.07 -2.46 7.11
C PRO A 101 -7.73 -1.09 7.26
N PRO A 102 -7.77 -0.53 8.49
CA PRO A 102 -8.33 0.81 8.68
C PRO A 102 -7.52 1.86 7.90
N TRP A 103 -8.21 2.64 7.07
CA TRP A 103 -7.60 3.71 6.27
C TRP A 103 -7.78 5.09 6.90
N GLY A 104 -8.65 5.22 7.89
CA GLY A 104 -8.94 6.49 8.56
C GLY A 104 -7.99 6.81 9.71
N THR A 105 -6.76 6.31 9.69
CA THR A 105 -5.74 6.58 10.72
C THR A 105 -4.78 7.67 10.27
N ALA A 106 -3.83 8.03 11.13
CA ALA A 106 -2.79 9.01 10.82
C ALA A 106 -1.65 8.43 9.93
N LEU A 107 -1.76 7.17 9.53
CA LEU A 107 -0.78 6.52 8.65
C LEU A 107 -1.23 6.55 7.15
#